data_ab8eb6167d45793ea34a49533774c2f6
#
_entry.id   ab8eb6167d45793ea34a49533774c2f6
#
_cell.length_a   1.000
_cell.length_b   1.000
_cell.length_c   1.000
_cell.angle_alpha   90.00
_cell.angle_beta   90.00
_cell.angle_gamma   90.00
#
_symmetry.space_group_name_H-M   'P 1'
#
loop_
_entity.id
_entity.type
_entity.pdbx_description
1 polymer ?
#
loop_
_entity_poly.entity_id
_entity_poly.type
_entity_poly.pdbx_seq_one_letter_code
_entity_poly.pdbx_strand_id
1 'polypeptide(L)'
;NGWIFGGAIDYSTSSNSYANGSGDGKLGGIALYGTKKHDDGRYLDIIARGNRLSNDYKLYSVGGQRVNGDYHTYGTSLSAEYGKRIKKENGFYIDPSVEFIVGRLNGVSYDASVVGGGSMHVKADAVNSAVGRLGIGIGKETEKSNIFAKLALAHEFSGKANTTYSAPGNPTVQTTVDLKDTWLDAEIGGSWNIRPSTYLYGTFTKNFGATIENTWRIDAGVRHNF
;
A
#
# COMPACT_ATOMS: atom_id res chain seq x y z
N ASN A 1 12.81 -24.65 12.37
CA ASN A 1 13.60 -23.38 12.34
C ASN A 1 14.13 -23.05 10.92
N GLY A 2 13.29 -23.03 9.90
CA GLY A 2 13.67 -22.71 8.53
C GLY A 2 13.07 -21.40 8.02
N TRP A 3 13.66 -20.86 6.95
CA TRP A 3 13.04 -19.85 6.15
C TRP A 3 12.02 -20.46 5.20
N ILE A 4 10.87 -19.79 5.05
CA ILE A 4 9.87 -20.07 4.02
C ILE A 4 9.95 -18.90 3.04
N PHE A 5 10.21 -19.19 1.76
CA PHE A 5 10.26 -18.18 0.71
C PHE A 5 9.09 -18.34 -0.24
N GLY A 6 8.64 -17.23 -0.79
CA GLY A 6 7.61 -17.24 -1.82
C GLY A 6 7.62 -15.97 -2.66
N GLY A 7 6.82 -16.00 -3.70
CA GLY A 7 6.61 -14.88 -4.60
C GLY A 7 5.13 -14.66 -4.85
N ALA A 8 4.77 -13.44 -5.23
CA ALA A 8 3.42 -13.07 -5.61
C ALA A 8 3.47 -12.16 -6.83
N ILE A 9 2.42 -12.22 -7.63
CA ILE A 9 2.14 -11.28 -8.72
C ILE A 9 0.80 -10.64 -8.38
N ASP A 10 0.71 -9.32 -8.52
CA ASP A 10 -0.50 -8.58 -8.26
C ASP A 10 -0.87 -7.67 -9.44
N TYR A 11 -2.15 -7.45 -9.59
CA TYR A 11 -2.70 -6.48 -10.52
C TYR A 11 -3.90 -5.80 -9.88
N SER A 12 -3.97 -4.47 -9.98
CA SER A 12 -5.11 -3.71 -9.50
C SER A 12 -5.47 -2.58 -10.46
N THR A 13 -6.72 -2.16 -10.40
CA THR A 13 -7.25 -0.98 -11.08
C THR A 13 -7.90 -0.07 -10.06
N SER A 14 -7.85 1.23 -10.31
CA SER A 14 -8.52 2.24 -9.51
C SER A 14 -9.21 3.27 -10.40
N SER A 15 -10.33 3.78 -9.94
CA SER A 15 -10.99 4.95 -10.54
C SER A 15 -11.06 6.04 -9.49
N ASN A 16 -10.63 7.23 -9.87
CA ASN A 16 -10.50 8.37 -8.97
C ASN A 16 -11.40 9.50 -9.45
N SER A 17 -12.12 10.11 -8.53
CA SER A 17 -12.90 11.33 -8.78
C SER A 17 -12.23 12.50 -8.08
N TYR A 18 -12.01 13.58 -8.81
CA TYR A 18 -11.45 14.83 -8.32
C TYR A 18 -12.54 15.92 -8.37
N ALA A 19 -12.36 17.01 -7.64
CA ALA A 19 -13.28 18.13 -7.68
C ALA A 19 -13.48 18.70 -9.10
N ASN A 20 -12.45 18.60 -9.95
CA ASN A 20 -12.42 19.13 -11.31
C ASN A 20 -12.13 18.07 -12.38
N GLY A 21 -12.43 16.79 -12.13
CA GLY A 21 -12.21 15.74 -13.12
C GLY A 21 -12.17 14.33 -12.60
N SER A 22 -11.58 13.45 -13.37
CA SER A 22 -11.45 12.02 -13.03
C SER A 22 -10.12 11.45 -13.54
N GLY A 23 -9.76 10.29 -13.02
CA GLY A 23 -8.60 9.54 -13.50
C GLY A 23 -8.73 8.06 -13.18
N ASP A 24 -8.06 7.25 -13.98
CA ASP A 24 -7.98 5.81 -13.82
C ASP A 24 -6.54 5.39 -13.61
N GLY A 25 -6.32 4.48 -12.68
CA GLY A 25 -5.02 3.92 -12.37
C GLY A 25 -4.97 2.42 -12.61
N LYS A 26 -3.79 1.95 -13.01
CA LYS A 26 -3.46 0.51 -13.11
C LYS A 26 -2.13 0.27 -12.43
N LEU A 27 -2.08 -0.79 -11.64
CA LEU A 27 -0.85 -1.23 -10.98
C LEU A 27 -0.63 -2.69 -11.31
N GLY A 28 0.56 -3.01 -11.79
CA GLY A 28 1.04 -4.39 -11.90
C GLY A 28 2.31 -4.55 -11.08
N GLY A 29 2.39 -5.60 -10.29
CA GLY A 29 3.48 -5.79 -9.35
C GLY A 29 3.96 -7.22 -9.21
N ILE A 30 5.17 -7.32 -8.67
CA ILE A 30 5.76 -8.57 -8.20
C ILE A 30 6.26 -8.37 -6.78
N ALA A 31 6.13 -9.39 -5.96
CA ALA A 31 6.68 -9.40 -4.62
C ALA A 31 7.44 -10.71 -4.36
N LEU A 32 8.54 -10.60 -3.62
CA LEU A 32 9.27 -11.73 -3.05
C LEU A 32 9.20 -11.59 -1.53
N TYR A 33 8.93 -12.67 -0.85
CA TYR A 33 8.87 -12.65 0.60
C TYR A 33 9.62 -13.82 1.22
N GLY A 34 10.12 -13.60 2.44
CA GLY A 34 10.74 -14.61 3.28
C GLY A 34 10.22 -14.49 4.70
N THR A 35 9.74 -15.59 5.24
CA THR A 35 9.29 -15.71 6.63
C THR A 35 10.19 -16.67 7.39
N LYS A 36 10.71 -16.23 8.53
CA LYS A 36 11.41 -17.10 9.48
C LYS A 36 10.59 -17.20 10.76
N LYS A 37 10.22 -18.44 11.12
CA LYS A 37 9.51 -18.72 12.38
C LYS A 37 10.43 -19.46 13.34
N HIS A 38 10.32 -19.13 14.61
CA HIS A 38 11.02 -19.77 15.71
C HIS A 38 10.03 -20.54 16.59
N ASP A 39 10.51 -21.59 17.26
CA ASP A 39 9.69 -22.48 18.09
C ASP A 39 9.11 -21.75 19.32
N ASP A 40 9.75 -20.67 19.76
CA ASP A 40 9.28 -19.82 20.87
C ASP A 40 8.23 -18.76 20.46
N GLY A 41 7.74 -18.84 19.20
CA GLY A 41 6.71 -17.98 18.65
C GLY A 41 7.23 -16.69 18.00
N ARG A 42 8.53 -16.38 18.07
CA ARG A 42 9.10 -15.26 17.34
C ARG A 42 9.05 -15.49 15.83
N TYR A 43 8.88 -14.42 15.08
CA TYR A 43 8.95 -14.46 13.62
C TYR A 43 9.61 -13.20 13.07
N LEU A 44 10.12 -13.34 11.85
CA LEU A 44 10.64 -12.26 11.03
C LEU A 44 10.11 -12.45 9.62
N ASP A 45 9.37 -11.45 9.14
CA ASP A 45 8.86 -11.39 7.77
C ASP A 45 9.59 -10.28 7.01
N ILE A 46 10.09 -10.60 5.83
CA ILE A 46 10.75 -9.65 4.92
C ILE A 46 10.03 -9.71 3.58
N ILE A 47 9.65 -8.56 3.03
CA ILE A 47 8.98 -8.47 1.74
C ILE A 47 9.69 -7.41 0.89
N ALA A 48 10.12 -7.80 -0.31
CA ALA A 48 10.59 -6.89 -1.35
C ALA A 48 9.55 -6.84 -2.47
N ARG A 49 9.20 -5.63 -2.93
CA ARG A 49 8.18 -5.43 -3.95
C ARG A 49 8.66 -4.46 -5.03
N GLY A 50 8.30 -4.75 -6.29
CA GLY A 50 8.46 -3.87 -7.43
C GLY A 50 7.13 -3.74 -8.17
N ASN A 51 6.74 -2.50 -8.50
CA ASN A 51 5.46 -2.20 -9.13
C ASN A 51 5.65 -1.26 -10.32
N ARG A 52 4.82 -1.43 -11.35
CA ARG A 52 4.60 -0.44 -12.40
C ARG A 52 3.22 0.16 -12.22
N LEU A 53 3.17 1.48 -12.13
CA LEU A 53 1.93 2.26 -12.05
C LEU A 53 1.72 2.98 -13.36
N SER A 54 0.49 2.96 -13.87
CA SER A 54 0.05 3.75 -15.03
C SER A 54 -1.19 4.53 -14.63
N ASN A 55 -1.25 5.79 -14.97
CA ASN A 55 -2.37 6.67 -14.65
C ASN A 55 -2.77 7.46 -15.90
N ASP A 56 -4.08 7.53 -16.12
CA ASP A 56 -4.75 8.37 -17.10
C ASP A 56 -5.66 9.35 -16.36
N TYR A 57 -5.67 10.61 -16.74
CA TYR A 57 -6.57 11.57 -16.10
C TYR A 57 -7.14 12.60 -17.07
N LYS A 58 -8.32 13.13 -16.70
CA LYS A 58 -9.01 14.21 -17.38
C LYS A 58 -9.42 15.24 -16.33
N LEU A 59 -8.83 16.42 -16.41
CA LEU A 59 -9.08 17.52 -15.48
C LEU A 59 -9.63 18.72 -16.24
N TYR A 60 -10.35 19.59 -15.55
CA TYR A 60 -10.79 20.89 -16.07
C TYR A 60 -10.06 22.00 -15.34
N SER A 61 -9.45 22.92 -16.09
CA SER A 61 -8.85 24.13 -15.54
C SER A 61 -9.92 25.07 -14.98
N VAL A 62 -9.53 26.09 -14.23
CA VAL A 62 -10.43 27.14 -13.73
C VAL A 62 -11.18 27.84 -14.89
N GLY A 63 -10.55 27.94 -16.06
CA GLY A 63 -11.17 28.48 -17.28
C GLY A 63 -12.03 27.47 -18.06
N GLY A 64 -12.30 26.28 -17.52
CA GLY A 64 -13.13 25.26 -18.16
C GLY A 64 -12.44 24.46 -19.27
N GLN A 65 -11.15 24.69 -19.53
CA GLN A 65 -10.40 23.92 -20.53
C GLN A 65 -10.09 22.53 -19.99
N ARG A 66 -10.32 21.50 -20.81
CA ARG A 66 -9.99 20.12 -20.47
C ARG A 66 -8.51 19.85 -20.69
N VAL A 67 -7.88 19.27 -19.68
CA VAL A 67 -6.49 18.81 -19.70
C VAL A 67 -6.51 17.28 -19.56
N ASN A 68 -5.88 16.58 -20.48
CA ASN A 68 -5.71 15.12 -20.42
C ASN A 68 -4.22 14.83 -20.26
N GLY A 69 -3.90 13.90 -19.38
CA GLY A 69 -2.55 13.40 -19.21
C GLY A 69 -2.55 11.91 -18.95
N ASP A 70 -1.52 11.26 -19.41
CA ASP A 70 -1.21 9.87 -19.13
C ASP A 70 0.28 9.75 -18.80
N TYR A 71 0.59 8.86 -17.87
CA TYR A 71 1.97 8.59 -17.51
C TYR A 71 2.11 7.21 -16.86
N HIS A 72 3.33 6.71 -16.82
CA HIS A 72 3.69 5.54 -16.05
C HIS A 72 4.95 5.80 -15.23
N THR A 73 5.04 5.13 -14.09
CA THR A 73 6.22 5.17 -13.21
C THR A 73 6.41 3.82 -12.52
N TYR A 74 7.53 3.69 -11.81
CA TYR A 74 7.89 2.47 -11.10
C TYR A 74 8.09 2.77 -9.62
N GLY A 75 7.57 1.87 -8.79
CA GLY A 75 7.75 1.89 -7.35
C GLY A 75 8.49 0.65 -6.86
N THR A 76 9.29 0.81 -5.83
CA THR A 76 9.95 -0.30 -5.12
C THR A 76 9.78 -0.12 -3.63
N SER A 77 9.65 -1.23 -2.90
CA SER A 77 9.62 -1.19 -1.43
C SER A 77 10.26 -2.42 -0.82
N LEU A 78 10.75 -2.25 0.40
CA LEU A 78 11.24 -3.30 1.26
C LEU A 78 10.61 -3.12 2.63
N SER A 79 10.01 -4.18 3.19
CA SER A 79 9.53 -4.20 4.56
C SER A 79 10.15 -5.31 5.37
N ALA A 80 10.27 -5.08 6.69
CA ALA A 80 10.66 -6.08 7.67
C ALA A 80 9.75 -5.94 8.88
N GLU A 81 9.02 -7.01 9.21
CA GLU A 81 8.22 -7.12 10.44
C GLU A 81 8.84 -8.17 11.36
N TYR A 82 9.07 -7.80 12.61
CA TYR A 82 9.47 -8.70 13.67
C TYR A 82 8.40 -8.73 14.75
N GLY A 83 7.98 -9.93 15.13
CA GLY A 83 6.95 -10.11 16.15
C GLY A 83 7.14 -11.38 16.96
N LYS A 84 6.25 -11.54 17.95
CA LYS A 84 6.21 -12.73 18.79
C LYS A 84 4.77 -13.13 19.09
N ARG A 85 4.34 -14.25 18.52
CA ARG A 85 3.04 -14.84 18.87
C ARG A 85 3.12 -15.63 20.15
N ILE A 86 2.49 -15.10 21.19
CA ILE A 86 2.44 -15.70 22.53
C ILE A 86 1.12 -16.47 22.63
N LYS A 87 1.18 -17.78 22.45
CA LYS A 87 0.02 -18.68 22.49
C LYS A 87 -0.29 -19.13 23.93
N LYS A 88 -1.59 -19.27 24.25
CA LYS A 88 -2.12 -19.87 25.47
C LYS A 88 -2.71 -21.26 25.14
N GLU A 89 -2.84 -22.13 26.15
CA GLU A 89 -3.34 -23.52 26.00
C GLU A 89 -4.74 -23.60 25.38
N ASN A 90 -5.58 -22.59 25.57
CA ASN A 90 -6.95 -22.54 25.02
C ASN A 90 -7.03 -22.01 23.58
N GLY A 91 -5.87 -21.88 22.89
CA GLY A 91 -5.77 -21.41 21.52
C GLY A 91 -5.79 -19.88 21.34
N PHE A 92 -6.00 -19.11 22.42
CA PHE A 92 -5.83 -17.66 22.36
C PHE A 92 -4.37 -17.28 22.22
N TYR A 93 -4.11 -16.17 21.54
CA TYR A 93 -2.75 -15.62 21.42
C TYR A 93 -2.76 -14.10 21.45
N ILE A 94 -1.61 -13.53 21.80
CA ILE A 94 -1.28 -12.13 21.67
C ILE A 94 -0.06 -12.05 20.76
N ASP A 95 -0.04 -11.08 19.84
CA ASP A 95 0.95 -10.95 18.79
C ASP A 95 1.48 -9.51 18.69
N PRO A 96 2.36 -9.07 19.61
CA PRO A 96 3.04 -7.80 19.47
C PRO A 96 4.04 -7.86 18.31
N SER A 97 4.10 -6.76 17.53
CA SER A 97 5.01 -6.65 16.38
C SER A 97 5.51 -5.23 16.16
N VAL A 98 6.66 -5.13 15.53
CA VAL A 98 7.24 -3.90 14.98
C VAL A 98 7.53 -4.14 13.51
N GLU A 99 7.16 -3.18 12.67
CA GLU A 99 7.42 -3.23 11.24
C GLU A 99 8.09 -1.94 10.79
N PHE A 100 9.02 -2.07 9.85
CA PHE A 100 9.65 -0.94 9.17
C PHE A 100 9.57 -1.15 7.66
N ILE A 101 9.10 -0.12 6.94
CA ILE A 101 8.89 -0.15 5.50
C ILE A 101 9.65 1.02 4.90
N VAL A 102 10.47 0.76 3.90
CA VAL A 102 11.07 1.80 3.06
C VAL A 102 10.60 1.63 1.63
N GLY A 103 10.33 2.73 0.96
CA GLY A 103 9.83 2.71 -0.41
C GLY A 103 10.31 3.90 -1.22
N ARG A 104 10.29 3.73 -2.53
CA ARG A 104 10.57 4.78 -3.50
C ARG A 104 9.63 4.67 -4.69
N LEU A 105 8.98 5.77 -5.01
CA LEU A 105 8.29 5.97 -6.28
C LEU A 105 9.18 6.85 -7.17
N ASN A 106 9.50 6.38 -8.37
CA ASN A 106 10.34 7.14 -9.28
C ASN A 106 9.62 8.39 -9.77
N GLY A 107 10.39 9.44 -10.06
CA GLY A 107 9.88 10.65 -10.69
C GLY A 107 9.44 10.37 -12.13
N VAL A 108 8.59 11.25 -12.64
CA VAL A 108 8.07 11.18 -14.00
C VAL A 108 8.01 12.58 -14.62
N SER A 109 8.21 12.63 -15.94
CA SER A 109 8.11 13.86 -16.71
C SER A 109 7.36 13.55 -18.01
N TYR A 110 6.29 14.31 -18.30
CA TYR A 110 5.42 14.09 -19.45
C TYR A 110 4.70 15.37 -19.86
N ASP A 111 4.10 15.37 -21.03
CA ASP A 111 3.31 16.48 -21.55
C ASP A 111 1.81 16.11 -21.51
N ALA A 112 1.03 16.90 -20.80
CA ALA A 112 -0.43 16.82 -20.79
C ALA A 112 -1.00 17.70 -21.92
N SER A 113 -1.97 17.17 -22.65
CA SER A 113 -2.64 17.87 -23.74
C SER A 113 -3.76 18.77 -23.23
N VAL A 114 -3.83 20.01 -23.72
CA VAL A 114 -4.91 20.95 -23.45
C VAL A 114 -5.87 20.99 -24.63
N VAL A 115 -7.14 20.69 -24.41
CA VAL A 115 -8.15 20.72 -25.48
C VAL A 115 -8.39 22.16 -25.90
N GLY A 116 -8.29 22.42 -27.22
CA GLY A 116 -8.30 23.76 -27.78
C GLY A 116 -6.93 24.28 -28.22
N GLY A 117 -5.88 23.48 -27.96
CA GLY A 117 -4.49 23.70 -28.40
C GLY A 117 -3.54 24.01 -27.24
N GLY A 118 -2.35 23.46 -27.37
CA GLY A 118 -1.28 23.62 -26.39
C GLY A 118 -0.99 22.36 -25.58
N SER A 119 0.11 22.40 -24.85
CA SER A 119 0.52 21.36 -23.90
C SER A 119 0.99 21.97 -22.59
N MET A 120 0.89 21.20 -21.53
CA MET A 120 1.43 21.52 -20.22
C MET A 120 2.46 20.45 -19.85
N HIS A 121 3.71 20.86 -19.66
CA HIS A 121 4.74 19.96 -19.18
C HIS A 121 4.60 19.75 -17.68
N VAL A 122 4.52 18.49 -17.25
CA VAL A 122 4.37 18.07 -15.86
C VAL A 122 5.61 17.27 -15.47
N LYS A 123 6.28 17.71 -14.40
CA LYS A 123 7.42 17.02 -13.81
C LYS A 123 7.11 16.74 -12.35
N ALA A 124 6.96 15.47 -12.00
CA ALA A 124 6.86 15.00 -10.62
C ALA A 124 8.21 14.42 -10.18
N ASP A 125 8.74 14.88 -9.06
CA ASP A 125 9.96 14.35 -8.49
C ASP A 125 9.72 12.96 -7.89
N ALA A 126 10.81 12.22 -7.66
CA ALA A 126 10.72 10.94 -6.96
C ALA A 126 10.30 11.15 -5.51
N VAL A 127 9.44 10.26 -5.00
CA VAL A 127 8.98 10.25 -3.61
C VAL A 127 9.64 9.08 -2.88
N ASN A 128 10.28 9.38 -1.74
CA ASN A 128 10.79 8.37 -0.83
C ASN A 128 9.87 8.30 0.40
N SER A 129 9.65 7.10 0.90
CA SER A 129 8.82 6.81 2.08
C SER A 129 9.59 5.96 3.07
N ALA A 130 9.36 6.22 4.36
CA ALA A 130 9.91 5.43 5.45
C ALA A 130 8.86 5.37 6.57
N VAL A 131 8.17 4.23 6.71
CA VAL A 131 7.10 4.01 7.68
C VAL A 131 7.57 3.07 8.77
N GLY A 132 7.37 3.46 10.03
CA GLY A 132 7.47 2.58 11.18
C GLY A 132 6.09 2.24 11.74
N ARG A 133 5.88 1.00 12.18
CA ARG A 133 4.64 0.53 12.80
C ARG A 133 4.91 -0.21 14.10
N LEU A 134 4.10 0.07 15.10
CA LEU A 134 4.05 -0.68 16.35
C LEU A 134 2.66 -1.30 16.46
N GLY A 135 2.58 -2.63 16.44
CA GLY A 135 1.34 -3.37 16.39
C GLY A 135 1.14 -4.30 17.58
N ILE A 136 -0.13 -4.53 17.89
CA ILE A 136 -0.55 -5.60 18.79
C ILE A 136 -1.75 -6.31 18.18
N GLY A 137 -1.62 -7.63 18.01
CA GLY A 137 -2.69 -8.52 17.58
C GLY A 137 -3.19 -9.37 18.75
N ILE A 138 -4.47 -9.70 18.72
CA ILE A 138 -5.08 -10.73 19.55
C ILE A 138 -5.86 -11.67 18.67
N GLY A 139 -5.89 -12.95 18.98
CA GLY A 139 -6.64 -13.89 18.18
C GLY A 139 -6.88 -15.21 18.87
N LYS A 140 -7.64 -16.04 18.19
CA LYS A 140 -7.91 -17.43 18.58
C LYS A 140 -7.67 -18.35 17.41
N GLU A 141 -6.78 -19.30 17.60
CA GLU A 141 -6.46 -20.35 16.65
C GLU A 141 -7.06 -21.68 17.14
N THR A 142 -7.69 -22.37 16.22
CA THR A 142 -8.21 -23.73 16.40
C THR A 142 -7.62 -24.62 15.32
N GLU A 143 -7.93 -25.92 15.35
CA GLU A 143 -7.48 -26.85 14.27
C GLU A 143 -7.99 -26.45 12.87
N LYS A 144 -9.14 -25.77 12.79
CA LYS A 144 -9.81 -25.47 11.53
C LYS A 144 -9.86 -23.97 11.20
N SER A 145 -9.58 -23.10 12.15
CA SER A 145 -9.75 -21.66 11.95
C SER A 145 -8.76 -20.82 12.74
N ASN A 146 -8.50 -19.63 12.25
CA ASN A 146 -7.85 -18.55 12.98
C ASN A 146 -8.67 -17.28 12.80
N ILE A 147 -9.01 -16.62 13.90
CA ILE A 147 -9.70 -15.31 13.90
C ILE A 147 -8.84 -14.35 14.71
N PHE A 148 -8.67 -13.14 14.21
CA PHE A 148 -7.83 -12.15 14.86
C PHE A 148 -8.34 -10.72 14.71
N ALA A 149 -7.88 -9.86 15.61
CA ALA A 149 -7.92 -8.41 15.49
C ALA A 149 -6.52 -7.84 15.75
N LYS A 150 -6.12 -6.83 15.01
CA LYS A 150 -4.81 -6.15 15.15
C LYS A 150 -5.05 -4.64 15.17
N LEU A 151 -4.31 -3.94 16.05
CA LEU A 151 -4.18 -2.49 16.07
C LEU A 151 -2.71 -2.16 15.89
N ALA A 152 -2.40 -1.15 15.09
CA ALA A 152 -1.05 -0.68 14.90
C ALA A 152 -1.00 0.84 14.80
N LEU A 153 -0.11 1.47 15.56
CA LEU A 153 0.26 2.86 15.40
C LEU A 153 1.34 2.94 14.33
N ALA A 154 1.10 3.72 13.28
CA ALA A 154 1.99 3.93 12.16
C ALA A 154 2.46 5.38 12.06
N HIS A 155 3.69 5.61 11.64
CA HIS A 155 4.25 6.92 11.39
C HIS A 155 5.10 6.93 10.10
N GLU A 156 4.80 7.87 9.20
CA GLU A 156 5.61 8.19 8.03
C GLU A 156 6.66 9.25 8.40
N PHE A 157 7.92 8.87 8.38
CA PHE A 157 9.06 9.75 8.74
C PHE A 157 9.52 10.62 7.57
N SER A 158 9.15 10.26 6.34
CA SER A 158 9.58 10.86 5.08
C SER A 158 8.35 11.19 4.25
N GLY A 159 8.46 11.20 2.94
CA GLY A 159 7.30 11.42 2.08
C GLY A 159 7.10 12.90 1.75
N LYS A 160 7.81 13.38 0.74
CA LYS A 160 7.60 14.71 0.16
C LYS A 160 7.37 14.56 -1.33
N ALA A 161 6.23 15.01 -1.82
CA ALA A 161 5.87 14.98 -3.23
C ALA A 161 5.93 16.40 -3.80
N ASN A 162 6.83 16.63 -4.75
CA ASN A 162 6.94 17.89 -5.48
C ASN A 162 6.50 17.66 -6.92
N THR A 163 5.68 18.57 -7.44
CA THR A 163 5.26 18.55 -8.84
C THR A 163 5.39 19.96 -9.41
N THR A 164 6.02 20.04 -10.58
CA THR A 164 6.21 21.28 -11.33
C THR A 164 5.38 21.23 -12.60
N TYR A 165 4.64 22.29 -12.85
CA TYR A 165 3.81 22.49 -14.04
C TYR A 165 4.33 23.69 -14.83
N SER A 166 4.53 23.53 -16.12
CA SER A 166 4.94 24.62 -17.00
C SER A 166 4.19 24.55 -18.32
N ALA A 167 3.80 25.71 -18.85
CA ALA A 167 3.16 25.84 -20.13
C ALA A 167 3.71 27.08 -20.87
N PRO A 168 3.83 27.06 -22.22
CA PRO A 168 4.34 28.20 -22.97
C PRO A 168 3.56 29.48 -22.66
N GLY A 169 4.28 30.57 -22.40
CA GLY A 169 3.69 31.88 -22.10
C GLY A 169 3.07 32.04 -20.70
N ASN A 170 3.16 31.03 -19.83
CA ASN A 170 2.63 31.06 -18.48
C ASN A 170 3.76 30.91 -17.44
N PRO A 171 3.58 31.46 -16.22
CA PRO A 171 4.49 31.20 -15.12
C PRO A 171 4.53 29.70 -14.76
N THR A 172 5.71 29.23 -14.38
CA THR A 172 5.87 27.87 -13.84
C THR A 172 5.25 27.81 -12.43
N VAL A 173 4.45 26.78 -12.16
CA VAL A 173 3.82 26.52 -10.88
C VAL A 173 4.44 25.29 -10.25
N GLN A 174 4.80 25.37 -8.98
CA GLN A 174 5.29 24.24 -8.21
C GLN A 174 4.36 23.97 -7.03
N THR A 175 4.01 22.70 -6.84
CA THR A 175 3.24 22.23 -5.69
C THR A 175 4.09 21.27 -4.87
N THR A 176 3.94 21.33 -3.56
CA THR A 176 4.61 20.46 -2.61
C THR A 176 3.56 19.89 -1.65
N VAL A 177 3.55 18.58 -1.48
CA VAL A 177 2.73 17.90 -0.48
C VAL A 177 3.67 17.19 0.48
N ASP A 178 3.53 17.50 1.78
CA ASP A 178 4.20 16.74 2.84
C ASP A 178 3.30 15.56 3.24
N LEU A 179 3.85 14.37 3.16
CA LEU A 179 3.13 13.12 3.45
C LEU A 179 3.49 12.56 4.83
N LYS A 180 4.30 13.28 5.62
CA LYS A 180 4.59 12.89 7.01
C LYS A 180 3.33 12.89 7.81
N ASP A 181 3.08 11.79 8.49
CA ASP A 181 1.83 11.63 9.21
C ASP A 181 1.91 10.52 10.27
N THR A 182 0.93 10.52 11.16
CA THR A 182 0.77 9.47 12.19
C THR A 182 -0.69 9.01 12.20
N TRP A 183 -0.90 7.71 12.07
CA TRP A 183 -2.24 7.14 12.03
C TRP A 183 -2.35 5.84 12.80
N LEU A 184 -3.58 5.42 13.06
CA LEU A 184 -3.92 4.13 13.65
C LEU A 184 -4.49 3.21 12.57
N ASP A 185 -3.91 2.03 12.41
CA ASP A 185 -4.44 0.94 11.59
C ASP A 185 -5.22 -0.04 12.48
N ALA A 186 -6.46 -0.36 12.10
CA ALA A 186 -7.26 -1.42 12.71
C ALA A 186 -7.57 -2.49 11.66
N GLU A 187 -7.35 -3.74 12.02
CA GLU A 187 -7.61 -4.89 11.18
C GLU A 187 -8.35 -5.97 11.95
N ILE A 188 -9.36 -6.58 11.33
CA ILE A 188 -9.97 -7.82 11.78
C ILE A 188 -9.92 -8.82 10.64
N GLY A 189 -9.69 -10.10 10.96
CA GLY A 189 -9.57 -11.09 9.91
C GLY A 189 -9.69 -12.52 10.42
N GLY A 190 -9.64 -13.44 9.48
CA GLY A 190 -9.64 -14.84 9.80
C GLY A 190 -9.36 -15.73 8.61
N SER A 191 -9.12 -17.00 8.92
CA SER A 191 -8.97 -18.07 7.94
C SER A 191 -9.69 -19.33 8.40
N TRP A 192 -10.21 -20.10 7.45
CA TRP A 192 -10.90 -21.37 7.65
C TRP A 192 -10.36 -22.45 6.74
N ASN A 193 -9.98 -23.58 7.32
CA ASN A 193 -9.60 -24.79 6.59
C ASN A 193 -10.87 -25.46 6.06
N ILE A 194 -11.11 -25.40 4.76
CA ILE A 194 -12.23 -26.09 4.10
C ILE A 194 -11.86 -27.51 3.66
N ARG A 195 -10.56 -27.77 3.48
CA ARG A 195 -9.96 -29.09 3.21
C ARG A 195 -8.56 -29.14 3.84
N PRO A 196 -7.96 -30.31 4.00
CA PRO A 196 -6.62 -30.44 4.64
C PRO A 196 -5.52 -29.54 4.02
N SER A 197 -5.62 -29.27 2.71
CA SER A 197 -4.64 -28.44 1.98
C SER A 197 -5.20 -27.12 1.46
N THR A 198 -6.47 -26.76 1.81
CA THR A 198 -7.13 -25.57 1.25
C THR A 198 -7.84 -24.78 2.34
N TYR A 199 -7.57 -23.50 2.40
CA TYR A 199 -8.28 -22.60 3.31
C TYR A 199 -8.69 -21.29 2.63
N LEU A 200 -9.81 -20.75 3.11
CA LEU A 200 -10.29 -19.42 2.81
C LEU A 200 -9.68 -18.46 3.83
N TYR A 201 -9.42 -17.23 3.40
CA TYR A 201 -9.08 -16.16 4.32
C TYR A 201 -9.79 -14.87 3.92
N GLY A 202 -9.96 -13.99 4.90
CA GLY A 202 -10.48 -12.65 4.67
C GLY A 202 -10.02 -11.69 5.75
N THR A 203 -9.84 -10.42 5.38
CA THR A 203 -9.53 -9.33 6.28
C THR A 203 -10.35 -8.10 5.95
N PHE A 204 -10.66 -7.32 6.96
CA PHE A 204 -11.19 -5.96 6.88
C PHE A 204 -10.23 -5.04 7.59
N THR A 205 -9.77 -4.00 6.90
CA THR A 205 -8.82 -3.02 7.43
C THR A 205 -9.39 -1.62 7.31
N LYS A 206 -9.16 -0.81 8.33
CA LYS A 206 -9.46 0.63 8.35
C LYS A 206 -8.34 1.39 9.04
N ASN A 207 -7.97 2.55 8.49
CA ASN A 207 -7.08 3.49 9.19
C ASN A 207 -7.84 4.72 9.68
N PHE A 208 -7.29 5.36 10.72
CA PHE A 208 -7.87 6.52 11.38
C PHE A 208 -6.79 7.56 11.62
N GLY A 209 -7.14 8.82 11.37
CA GLY A 209 -6.29 9.98 11.62
C GLY A 209 -5.23 10.26 10.56
N ALA A 210 -5.20 9.52 9.46
CA ALA A 210 -4.30 9.81 8.35
C ALA A 210 -4.82 10.99 7.51
N THR A 211 -3.93 11.85 7.05
CA THR A 211 -4.24 12.92 6.08
C THR A 211 -4.76 12.35 4.76
N ILE A 212 -4.23 11.20 4.34
CA ILE A 212 -4.74 10.41 3.22
C ILE A 212 -5.43 9.19 3.81
N GLU A 213 -6.71 9.28 4.04
CA GLU A 213 -7.48 8.20 4.64
C GLU A 213 -7.80 7.10 3.63
N ASN A 214 -7.49 5.87 3.99
CA ASN A 214 -8.10 4.69 3.40
C ASN A 214 -9.36 4.37 4.20
N THR A 215 -10.53 4.70 3.65
CA THR A 215 -11.80 4.61 4.37
C THR A 215 -12.07 3.19 4.88
N TRP A 216 -11.79 2.19 4.04
CA TRP A 216 -11.83 0.76 4.38
C TRP A 216 -11.24 -0.09 3.24
N ARG A 217 -10.77 -1.28 3.58
CA ARG A 217 -10.31 -2.29 2.61
C ARG A 217 -10.80 -3.66 3.04
N ILE A 218 -11.30 -4.43 2.08
CA ILE A 218 -11.63 -5.84 2.26
C ILE A 218 -10.72 -6.65 1.35
N ASP A 219 -10.06 -7.64 1.93
CA ASP A 219 -9.31 -8.65 1.20
C ASP A 219 -9.94 -10.02 1.44
N ALA A 220 -10.05 -10.84 0.41
CA ALA A 220 -10.51 -12.21 0.51
C ALA A 220 -9.77 -13.09 -0.50
N GLY A 221 -9.52 -14.32 -0.14
CA GLY A 221 -8.82 -15.24 -1.02
C GLY A 221 -8.88 -16.69 -0.59
N VAL A 222 -8.35 -17.52 -1.47
CA VAL A 222 -8.19 -18.98 -1.26
C VAL A 222 -6.71 -19.29 -1.34
N ARG A 223 -6.23 -20.12 -0.42
CA ARG A 223 -4.88 -20.69 -0.49
C ARG A 223 -4.96 -22.21 -0.57
N HIS A 224 -4.24 -22.77 -1.52
CA HIS A 224 -4.06 -24.21 -1.66
C HIS A 224 -2.57 -24.57 -1.52
N ASN A 225 -2.27 -25.57 -0.69
CA ASN A 225 -0.93 -26.13 -0.54
C ASN A 225 -0.86 -27.40 -1.38
N PHE A 226 0.18 -27.53 -2.20
CA PHE A 226 0.44 -28.70 -3.04
C PHE A 226 1.34 -29.68 -2.34
#